data_fa367d7c32d22a27e45adf3d071f2f54
#
_entry.id   fa367d7c32d22a27e45adf3d071f2f54
#
_cell.length_a   1.000
_cell.length_b   1.000
_cell.length_c   1.000
_cell.angle_alpha   90.00
_cell.angle_beta   90.00
_cell.angle_gamma   90.00
#
_symmetry.space_group_name_H-M   'P 1'
#
loop_
_entity.id
_entity.type
_entity.pdbx_description
1 polymer ?
#
loop_
_entity_poly.entity_id
_entity_poly.type
_entity_poly.pdbx_seq_one_letter_code
_entity_poly.pdbx_strand_id
1 'polypeptide(L)' 'MYKNQLQELAQRSCFNLPSYTCIREGPDHAPRFKASVNFNGETFESPHYHSTLRQAEHAAAEVALNSLATRSPSHS' A
#
# COMPACT_ATOMS: atom_id res chain seq x y z
N MET A 1 -7.87 6.70 7.25
CA MET A 1 -6.71 6.61 6.32
C MET A 1 -6.52 5.19 5.83
N TYR A 2 -6.06 5.05 4.62
CA TYR A 2 -5.94 3.71 4.03
C TYR A 2 -4.96 2.82 4.78
N LYS A 3 -3.87 3.39 5.26
CA LYS A 3 -2.90 2.59 6.02
C LYS A 3 -3.53 2.01 7.29
N ASN A 4 -4.31 2.81 7.98
CA ASN A 4 -5.00 2.34 9.18
C ASN A 4 -6.03 1.27 8.85
N GLN A 5 -6.75 1.44 7.75
CA GLN A 5 -7.74 0.47 7.34
C GLN A 5 -7.09 -0.86 6.99
N LEU A 6 -5.95 -0.81 6.31
CA LEU A 6 -5.24 -2.03 5.95
C LEU A 6 -4.72 -2.74 7.19
N GLN A 7 -4.22 -1.98 8.16
CA GLN A 7 -3.74 -2.55 9.41
C GLN A 7 -4.88 -3.20 10.19
N GLU A 8 -6.03 -2.53 10.25
CA GLU A 8 -7.19 -3.08 10.93
C GLU A 8 -7.67 -4.36 10.27
N LEU A 9 -7.65 -4.38 8.95
CA LEU A 9 -8.04 -5.57 8.21
C LEU A 9 -7.11 -6.74 8.54
N ALA A 10 -5.82 -6.48 8.62
CA ALA A 10 -4.85 -7.51 8.96
C ALA A 10 -5.14 -8.09 10.35
N GLN A 11 -5.39 -7.22 11.32
CA GLN A 11 -5.66 -7.66 12.68
C GLN A 11 -6.95 -8.47 12.75
N ARG A 12 -7.98 -8.00 12.06
CA ARG A 12 -9.29 -8.66 12.08
C ARG A 12 -9.24 -10.03 11.42
N SER A 13 -8.39 -10.18 10.43
CA SER A 13 -8.30 -11.42 9.65
C SER A 13 -7.18 -12.33 10.14
N CYS A 14 -6.51 -11.96 11.21
CA CYS A 14 -5.37 -12.71 11.76
C CYS A 14 -4.20 -12.82 10.77
N PHE A 15 -4.06 -11.84 9.90
CA PHE A 15 -2.93 -11.74 9.00
C PHE A 15 -1.78 -11.01 9.68
N ASN A 16 -0.58 -11.16 9.13
CA ASN A 16 0.54 -10.35 9.56
C ASN A 16 0.31 -8.90 9.17
N LEU A 17 0.86 -7.98 9.97
CA LEU A 17 0.75 -6.57 9.67
C LEU A 17 1.41 -6.25 8.33
N PRO A 18 0.89 -5.25 7.60
CA PRO A 18 1.48 -4.90 6.31
C PRO A 18 2.89 -4.36 6.46
N SER A 19 3.74 -4.70 5.51
CA SER A 19 5.12 -4.26 5.49
C SER A 19 5.33 -3.35 4.29
N TYR A 20 5.90 -2.17 4.51
CA TYR A 20 6.09 -1.18 3.46
C TYR A 20 7.53 -1.10 3.04
N THR A 21 7.77 -1.00 1.74
CA THR A 21 9.08 -0.80 1.15
C THR A 21 8.99 0.39 0.21
N CYS A 22 10.04 1.19 0.15
CA CYS A 22 10.02 2.43 -0.62
C CYS A 22 11.20 2.51 -1.56
N ILE A 23 10.96 3.10 -2.73
CA ILE A 23 11.98 3.37 -3.73
C ILE A 23 12.03 4.89 -3.93
N ARG A 24 13.23 5.44 -3.91
CA ARG A 24 13.44 6.85 -4.19
C ARG A 24 14.17 6.98 -5.50
N GLU A 25 13.67 7.83 -6.39
CA GLU A 25 14.28 8.11 -7.68
C GLU A 25 14.25 9.59 -7.94
N GLY A 26 14.99 10.00 -8.98
CA GLY A 26 15.04 11.39 -9.39
C GLY A 26 16.17 12.15 -8.75
N PRO A 27 16.38 13.40 -9.18
CA PRO A 27 17.48 14.23 -8.66
C PRO A 27 17.21 14.67 -7.23
N ASP A 28 18.27 15.08 -6.53
CA ASP A 28 18.15 15.46 -5.14
C ASP A 28 17.19 16.63 -4.92
N HIS A 29 17.10 17.53 -5.89
CA HIS A 29 16.23 18.70 -5.77
C HIS A 29 14.79 18.43 -6.14
N ALA A 30 14.51 17.24 -6.69
CA ALA A 30 13.15 16.86 -7.08
C ALA A 30 12.99 15.35 -6.96
N PRO A 31 13.12 14.81 -5.75
CA PRO A 31 13.01 13.36 -5.57
C PRO A 31 11.58 12.87 -5.79
N ARG A 32 11.48 11.66 -6.27
CA ARG A 32 10.19 10.99 -6.44
C ARG A 32 10.22 9.68 -5.70
N PHE A 33 9.09 9.32 -5.15
CA PHE A 33 8.98 8.14 -4.31
C PHE A 33 7.90 7.19 -4.83
N LYS A 34 8.20 5.92 -4.73
CA LYS A 34 7.23 4.88 -5.04
C LYS A 34 7.28 3.88 -3.89
N ALA A 35 6.12 3.47 -3.43
CA ALA A 35 6.04 2.56 -2.30
C ALA A 35 5.40 1.25 -2.70
N SER A 36 5.79 0.20 -2.01
CA SER A 36 5.17 -1.11 -2.12
C SER A 36 4.71 -1.54 -0.74
N VAL A 37 3.61 -2.26 -0.67
CA VAL A 37 3.17 -2.85 0.57
C VAL A 37 3.01 -4.35 0.37
N ASN A 38 3.57 -5.12 1.30
CA ASN A 38 3.39 -6.56 1.32
C ASN A 38 2.33 -6.88 2.35
N PHE A 39 1.26 -7.52 1.92
CA PHE A 39 0.14 -7.84 2.78
C PHE A 39 -0.30 -9.27 2.50
N ASN A 40 -0.22 -10.10 3.52
CA ASN A 40 -0.65 -11.50 3.44
C ASN A 40 0.01 -12.24 2.27
N GLY A 41 1.30 -11.98 2.05
CA GLY A 41 2.06 -12.67 1.00
C GLY A 41 1.92 -12.06 -0.37
N GLU A 42 1.17 -10.98 -0.53
CA GLU A 42 1.00 -10.31 -1.81
C GLU A 42 1.62 -8.92 -1.75
N THR A 43 2.16 -8.48 -2.87
CA THR A 43 2.79 -7.17 -2.97
C THR A 43 1.95 -6.25 -3.83
N PHE A 44 1.69 -5.06 -3.33
CA PHE A 44 0.94 -4.03 -4.04
C PHE A 44 1.81 -2.77 -4.11
N GLU A 45 1.88 -2.16 -5.28
CA GLU A 45 2.72 -0.98 -5.48
C GLU A 45 1.86 0.23 -5.78
N SER A 46 2.37 1.41 -5.42
CA SER A 46 1.71 2.65 -5.80
C SER A 46 1.73 2.75 -7.33
N PRO A 47 0.64 3.26 -7.94
CA PRO A 47 0.57 3.29 -9.41
C PRO A 47 1.48 4.32 -10.04
N HIS A 48 1.90 5.32 -9.28
CA HIS A 48 2.72 6.42 -9.78
C HIS A 48 3.79 6.77 -8.78
N TYR A 49 4.79 7.53 -9.24
CA TYR A 49 5.72 8.17 -8.34
C TYR A 49 5.05 9.38 -7.71
N HIS A 50 5.39 9.66 -6.48
CA HIS A 50 4.83 10.76 -5.72
C HIS A 50 5.96 11.65 -5.19
N SER A 51 5.63 12.90 -4.91
CA SER A 51 6.63 13.85 -4.43
C SER A 51 7.02 13.61 -2.98
N THR A 52 6.22 12.86 -2.23
CA THR A 52 6.54 12.53 -0.84
C THR A 52 6.36 11.05 -0.60
N LEU A 53 7.15 10.55 0.37
CA LEU A 53 7.05 9.15 0.77
C LEU A 53 5.67 8.83 1.33
N ARG A 54 5.12 9.76 2.10
CA ARG A 54 3.81 9.58 2.70
C ARG A 54 2.72 9.34 1.65
N GLN A 55 2.76 10.13 0.58
CA GLN A 55 1.80 9.96 -0.51
C GLN A 55 1.98 8.62 -1.20
N ALA A 56 3.22 8.20 -1.38
CA ALA A 56 3.50 6.92 -2.02
C ALA A 56 2.97 5.75 -1.19
N GLU A 57 3.20 5.78 0.11
CA GLU A 57 2.68 4.73 0.99
C GLU A 57 1.16 4.71 1.02
N HIS A 58 0.57 5.90 1.05
CA HIS A 58 -0.88 6.02 1.04
C HIS A 58 -1.46 5.41 -0.24
N ALA A 59 -0.84 5.69 -1.37
CA ALA A 59 -1.30 5.16 -2.65
C ALA A 59 -1.14 3.64 -2.71
N ALA A 60 -0.04 3.10 -2.18
CA ALA A 60 0.16 1.65 -2.15
C ALA A 60 -0.90 0.97 -1.30
N ALA A 61 -1.22 1.55 -0.15
CA ALA A 61 -2.26 1.02 0.73
C ALA A 61 -3.62 1.06 0.06
N GLU A 62 -3.89 2.12 -0.68
CA GLU A 62 -5.14 2.23 -1.42
C GLU A 62 -5.26 1.14 -2.47
N VAL A 63 -4.19 0.89 -3.21
CA VAL A 63 -4.18 -0.19 -4.21
C VAL A 63 -4.45 -1.53 -3.55
N ALA A 64 -3.81 -1.79 -2.41
CA ALA A 64 -4.01 -3.03 -1.69
C ALA A 64 -5.47 -3.20 -1.26
N LEU A 65 -6.05 -2.16 -0.67
CA LEU A 65 -7.43 -2.23 -0.20
C LEU A 65 -8.41 -2.43 -1.35
N ASN A 66 -8.20 -1.73 -2.47
CA ASN A 66 -9.07 -1.86 -3.64
C ASN A 66 -8.97 -3.27 -4.22
N SER A 67 -7.78 -3.83 -4.29
CA SER A 67 -7.59 -5.19 -4.80
C SER A 67 -8.28 -6.20 -3.91
N LEU A 68 -8.15 -6.05 -2.60
CA LEU A 68 -8.76 -6.97 -1.66
C LEU A 68 -10.28 -6.85 -1.68
N ALA A 69 -10.79 -5.63 -1.80
CA ALA A 69 -12.24 -5.41 -1.88
C ALA A 69 -12.82 -6.01 -3.16
N THR A 70 -12.12 -5.85 -4.26
CA THR A 70 -12.57 -6.41 -5.55
C THR A 70 -12.58 -7.92 -5.53
N ARG A 71 -11.62 -8.50 -4.84
CA ARG A 71 -11.45 -9.95 -4.78
C ARG A 71 -12.39 -10.60 -3.79
N SER A 72 -12.90 -9.83 -2.87
CA SER A 72 -13.73 -10.35 -1.81
C SER A 72 -15.01 -10.91 -2.41
N PRO A 73 -15.32 -12.21 -2.16
CA PRO A 73 -16.50 -12.82 -2.75
C PRO A 73 -17.68 -12.33 -1.98
N SER A 74 -18.23 -11.72 -1.97
CA SER A 74 -19.24 -11.27 -1.21
C SER A 74 -20.44 -12.09 -1.14
N HIS A 75 -19.88 -12.45 -1.25
CA HIS A 75 -20.36 -12.80 -1.33
C HIS A 75 -20.77 -12.77 -1.29
N SER A 76 -20.84 -12.70 -1.35
CA SER A 76 -21.14 -12.67 -1.58
C SER A 76 -21.37 -12.97 -1.49
#